data_ea6416fd6a7ae0d550a93005f5267752
#
_entry.id   ea6416fd6a7ae0d550a93005f5267752
#
_cell.length_a   1.000
_cell.length_b   1.000
_cell.length_c   1.000
_cell.angle_alpha   90.00
_cell.angle_beta   90.00
_cell.angle_gamma   90.00
#
_symmetry.space_group_name_H-M   'P 1'
#
loop_
_entity.id
_entity.type
_entity.pdbx_description
1 polymer ?
#
loop_
_entity_poly.entity_id
_entity_poly.type
_entity_poly.pdbx_seq_one_letter_code
_entity_poly.pdbx_strand_id
1 'polypeptide(L)'
;MTESDARRDYRPGPLRHVEARPDGTRWALTFVRDFTHSPAALWTALTDPGELPQWAPYTADRNLGTVGPATLIMVDGQDRTELDGTVTRAESPHVLEHAWGEDVLLWTIEETDAGTRLTLRHTVDDQRTAAMTAAGWHMCLDVADSLLERNPIGPIVGAEAMNYGWRELNEQYSERLGVEPIDPTLR
;
A
#
# COMPACT_ATOMS: atom_id res chain seq x y z
N MET A 1 -0.68 -12.75 23.27
CA MET A 1 -1.71 -11.93 22.57
C MET A 1 -2.10 -12.73 21.35
N THR A 2 -3.37 -13.00 21.13
CA THR A 2 -3.83 -13.72 19.94
C THR A 2 -3.87 -12.75 18.74
N GLU A 3 -3.79 -13.26 17.50
CA GLU A 3 -3.95 -12.47 16.28
C GLU A 3 -5.23 -11.61 16.31
N SER A 4 -6.35 -12.16 16.79
CA SER A 4 -7.62 -11.46 16.97
C SER A 4 -7.53 -10.29 17.97
N ASP A 5 -6.69 -10.39 19.01
CA ASP A 5 -6.52 -9.31 19.99
C ASP A 5 -5.67 -8.18 19.41
N ALA A 6 -4.55 -8.52 18.74
CA ALA A 6 -3.67 -7.54 18.10
C ALA A 6 -4.41 -6.73 17.01
N ARG A 7 -5.26 -7.40 16.21
CA ARG A 7 -6.10 -6.74 15.20
C ARG A 7 -7.10 -5.77 15.83
N ARG A 8 -7.78 -6.17 16.90
CA ARG A 8 -8.77 -5.32 17.58
C ARG A 8 -8.15 -4.06 18.18
N ASP A 9 -6.92 -4.18 18.66
CA ASP A 9 -6.17 -3.09 19.31
C ASP A 9 -5.41 -2.22 18.32
N TYR A 10 -5.38 -2.59 17.02
CA TYR A 10 -4.72 -1.80 15.98
C TYR A 10 -5.28 -0.37 15.95
N ARG A 11 -4.38 0.58 15.89
CA ARG A 11 -4.63 2.00 15.61
C ARG A 11 -3.55 2.50 14.65
N PRO A 12 -3.91 3.33 13.66
CA PRO A 12 -2.93 3.90 12.74
C PRO A 12 -1.81 4.64 13.48
N GLY A 13 -0.60 4.43 13.01
CA GLY A 13 0.57 5.16 13.50
C GLY A 13 0.54 6.66 13.12
N PRO A 14 1.59 7.42 13.45
CA PRO A 14 1.70 8.83 13.08
C PRO A 14 1.74 8.99 11.55
N LEU A 15 1.24 10.13 11.05
CA LEU A 15 1.24 10.46 9.62
C LEU A 15 2.64 10.28 9.00
N ARG A 16 2.66 9.70 7.82
CA ARG A 16 3.87 9.50 7.02
C ARG A 16 4.10 10.69 6.08
N HIS A 17 5.28 10.77 5.52
CA HIS A 17 5.58 11.76 4.49
C HIS A 17 4.84 11.41 3.20
N VAL A 18 4.08 12.37 2.68
CA VAL A 18 3.37 12.26 1.41
C VAL A 18 3.52 13.53 0.60
N GLU A 19 3.58 13.36 -0.72
CA GLU A 19 3.48 14.42 -1.70
C GLU A 19 2.52 13.99 -2.82
N ALA A 20 1.80 14.94 -3.41
CA ALA A 20 1.02 14.73 -4.61
C ALA A 20 1.44 15.77 -5.65
N ARG A 21 1.84 15.31 -6.83
CA ARG A 21 2.31 16.17 -7.94
C ARG A 21 1.63 15.83 -9.25
N PRO A 22 1.38 16.80 -10.13
CA PRO A 22 0.92 16.51 -11.48
C PRO A 22 1.91 15.59 -12.22
N ASP A 23 1.38 14.64 -12.97
CA ASP A 23 2.10 13.66 -13.78
C ASP A 23 1.39 13.47 -15.12
N GLY A 24 1.72 14.32 -16.10
CA GLY A 24 1.01 14.40 -17.38
C GLY A 24 -0.43 14.85 -17.18
N THR A 25 -1.39 14.01 -17.55
CA THR A 25 -2.83 14.25 -17.36
C THR A 25 -3.37 13.70 -16.03
N ARG A 26 -2.52 13.03 -15.27
CA ARG A 26 -2.84 12.42 -13.98
C ARG A 26 -2.03 13.06 -12.85
N TRP A 27 -2.07 12.45 -11.68
CA TRP A 27 -1.27 12.82 -10.51
C TRP A 27 -0.43 11.63 -10.06
N ALA A 28 0.65 11.91 -9.38
CA ALA A 28 1.47 10.93 -8.68
C ALA A 28 1.45 11.23 -7.19
N LEU A 29 0.98 10.26 -6.41
CA LEU A 29 1.20 10.19 -4.97
C LEU A 29 2.61 9.62 -4.73
N THR A 30 3.41 10.30 -3.92
CA THR A 30 4.62 9.74 -3.32
C THR A 30 4.35 9.51 -1.83
N PHE A 31 4.54 8.29 -1.36
CA PHE A 31 4.36 7.88 0.04
C PHE A 31 5.67 7.28 0.54
N VAL A 32 6.18 7.76 1.68
CA VAL A 32 7.47 7.30 2.24
C VAL A 32 7.24 6.70 3.63
N ARG A 33 7.82 5.51 3.84
CA ARG A 33 7.83 4.83 5.14
C ARG A 33 9.17 4.19 5.42
N ASP A 34 9.67 4.38 6.64
CA ASP A 34 10.85 3.67 7.14
C ASP A 34 10.42 2.41 7.91
N PHE A 35 11.17 1.31 7.72
CA PHE A 35 11.02 0.03 8.38
C PHE A 35 12.32 -0.36 9.06
N THR A 36 12.25 -1.12 10.14
CA THR A 36 13.43 -1.69 10.82
C THR A 36 13.93 -2.98 10.20
N HIS A 37 13.25 -3.46 9.16
CA HIS A 37 13.52 -4.71 8.46
C HIS A 37 14.48 -4.53 7.28
N SER A 38 15.08 -5.64 6.83
CA SER A 38 16.01 -5.60 5.69
C SER A 38 15.29 -5.38 4.35
N PRO A 39 15.99 -4.86 3.32
CA PRO A 39 15.47 -4.76 1.96
C PRO A 39 14.93 -6.09 1.41
N ALA A 40 15.60 -7.19 1.70
CA ALA A 40 15.18 -8.53 1.24
C ALA A 40 13.85 -8.97 1.86
N ALA A 41 13.60 -8.66 3.15
CA ALA A 41 12.33 -8.96 3.80
C ALA A 41 11.19 -8.16 3.19
N LEU A 42 11.39 -6.85 2.94
CA LEU A 42 10.42 -6.00 2.26
C LEU A 42 10.17 -6.45 0.83
N TRP A 43 11.22 -6.84 0.10
CA TRP A 43 11.06 -7.37 -1.25
C TRP A 43 10.14 -8.60 -1.29
N THR A 44 10.34 -9.53 -0.35
CA THR A 44 9.48 -10.73 -0.24
C THR A 44 8.04 -10.32 0.05
N ALA A 45 7.79 -9.42 1.00
CA ALA A 45 6.45 -8.93 1.32
C ALA A 45 5.75 -8.28 0.11
N LEU A 46 6.51 -7.58 -0.75
CA LEU A 46 5.97 -6.89 -1.94
C LEU A 46 5.76 -7.81 -3.15
N THR A 47 6.38 -8.98 -3.19
CA THR A 47 6.41 -9.81 -4.42
C THR A 47 5.83 -11.20 -4.26
N ASP A 48 5.82 -11.75 -3.05
CA ASP A 48 5.38 -13.13 -2.82
C ASP A 48 3.85 -13.21 -2.74
N PRO A 49 3.19 -14.04 -3.57
CA PRO A 49 1.72 -14.17 -3.59
C PRO A 49 1.15 -14.80 -2.30
N GLY A 50 1.97 -15.42 -1.47
CA GLY A 50 1.56 -15.91 -0.14
C GLY A 50 1.66 -14.83 0.94
N GLU A 51 2.52 -13.82 0.77
CA GLU A 51 2.69 -12.71 1.70
C GLU A 51 1.68 -11.57 1.40
N LEU A 52 1.49 -11.23 0.14
CA LEU A 52 0.63 -10.12 -0.30
C LEU A 52 -0.76 -10.13 0.35
N PRO A 53 -1.53 -11.22 0.39
CA PRO A 53 -2.89 -11.20 0.95
C PRO A 53 -2.92 -11.04 2.48
N GLN A 54 -1.78 -11.02 3.14
CA GLN A 54 -1.70 -10.82 4.58
C GLN A 54 -1.65 -9.33 4.97
N TRP A 55 -1.37 -8.43 4.01
CA TRP A 55 -1.25 -7.01 4.29
C TRP A 55 -1.78 -6.08 3.18
N ALA A 56 -1.64 -6.48 1.90
CA ALA A 56 -2.00 -5.67 0.75
C ALA A 56 -3.50 -5.80 0.41
N PRO A 57 -4.09 -4.85 -0.33
CA PRO A 57 -5.47 -4.95 -0.82
C PRO A 57 -5.62 -5.95 -1.97
N TYR A 58 -4.55 -6.62 -2.37
CA TYR A 58 -4.53 -7.61 -3.46
C TYR A 58 -3.56 -8.75 -3.16
N THR A 59 -3.74 -9.86 -3.86
CA THR A 59 -2.71 -10.86 -4.12
C THR A 59 -2.41 -10.92 -5.62
N ALA A 60 -1.47 -11.76 -6.02
CA ALA A 60 -1.08 -11.95 -7.41
C ALA A 60 -1.14 -13.44 -7.80
N ASP A 61 -1.35 -13.71 -9.09
CA ASP A 61 -1.36 -15.06 -9.66
C ASP A 61 0.04 -15.69 -9.72
N ARG A 62 1.09 -14.88 -9.55
CA ARG A 62 2.50 -15.31 -9.49
C ARG A 62 3.33 -14.37 -8.64
N ASN A 63 4.60 -14.74 -8.38
CA ASN A 63 5.56 -13.84 -7.77
C ASN A 63 5.85 -12.64 -8.69
N LEU A 64 5.76 -11.41 -8.14
CA LEU A 64 5.97 -10.15 -8.87
C LEU A 64 7.46 -9.77 -9.05
N GLY A 65 8.38 -10.55 -8.51
CA GLY A 65 9.82 -10.28 -8.57
C GLY A 65 10.46 -10.48 -9.97
N THR A 66 9.67 -10.73 -11.00
CA THR A 66 10.15 -10.87 -12.39
C THR A 66 9.26 -10.10 -13.35
N VAL A 67 9.87 -9.49 -14.37
CA VAL A 67 9.15 -8.77 -15.44
C VAL A 67 8.23 -9.72 -16.22
N GLY A 68 7.08 -9.23 -16.65
CA GLY A 68 6.11 -9.94 -17.46
C GLY A 68 4.66 -9.81 -16.97
N PRO A 69 3.71 -10.42 -17.70
CA PRO A 69 2.30 -10.39 -17.35
C PRO A 69 2.04 -10.98 -15.95
N ALA A 70 1.16 -10.36 -15.20
CA ALA A 70 0.62 -10.85 -13.93
C ALA A 70 -0.81 -10.36 -13.78
N THR A 71 -1.61 -11.09 -13.01
CA THR A 71 -2.97 -10.71 -12.63
C THR A 71 -3.00 -10.43 -11.13
N LEU A 72 -3.46 -9.24 -10.75
CA LEU A 72 -3.77 -8.94 -9.36
C LEU A 72 -5.21 -9.33 -9.07
N ILE A 73 -5.43 -9.87 -7.88
CA ILE A 73 -6.74 -10.32 -7.41
C ILE A 73 -7.02 -9.54 -6.12
N MET A 74 -8.04 -8.68 -6.17
CA MET A 74 -8.42 -7.86 -5.02
C MET A 74 -8.94 -8.74 -3.87
N VAL A 75 -8.59 -8.35 -2.63
CA VAL A 75 -8.97 -9.07 -1.40
C VAL A 75 -9.98 -8.29 -0.55
N ASP A 76 -10.46 -7.14 -1.03
CA ASP A 76 -11.30 -6.19 -0.30
C ASP A 76 -12.81 -6.40 -0.49
N GLY A 77 -13.24 -7.53 -1.03
CA GLY A 77 -14.66 -7.81 -1.29
C GLY A 77 -15.00 -9.29 -1.33
N GLN A 78 -16.30 -9.57 -1.53
CA GLN A 78 -16.78 -10.93 -1.75
C GLN A 78 -16.61 -11.38 -3.21
N ASP A 79 -16.54 -10.42 -4.12
CA ASP A 79 -16.35 -10.66 -5.55
C ASP A 79 -14.87 -10.68 -5.89
N ARG A 80 -14.45 -11.70 -6.64
CA ARG A 80 -13.09 -11.81 -7.15
C ARG A 80 -12.91 -10.81 -8.28
N THR A 81 -12.38 -9.63 -7.97
CA THR A 81 -12.01 -8.63 -8.97
C THR A 81 -10.57 -8.85 -9.42
N GLU A 82 -10.37 -9.01 -10.71
CA GLU A 82 -9.07 -9.19 -11.34
C GLU A 82 -8.66 -7.91 -12.07
N LEU A 83 -7.40 -7.51 -11.89
CA LEU A 83 -6.80 -6.33 -12.51
C LEU A 83 -5.49 -6.70 -13.21
N ASP A 84 -5.10 -5.90 -14.20
CA ASP A 84 -3.76 -5.99 -14.77
C ASP A 84 -2.71 -5.69 -13.68
N GLY A 85 -1.76 -6.58 -13.51
CA GLY A 85 -0.64 -6.49 -12.60
C GLY A 85 0.70 -6.62 -13.31
N THR A 86 0.74 -6.41 -14.65
CA THR A 86 1.96 -6.57 -15.45
C THR A 86 3.14 -5.86 -14.82
N VAL A 87 4.19 -6.62 -14.56
CA VAL A 87 5.46 -6.11 -14.01
C VAL A 87 6.30 -5.58 -15.16
N THR A 88 6.63 -4.29 -15.10
CA THR A 88 7.47 -3.59 -16.10
C THR A 88 8.91 -3.48 -15.66
N ARG A 89 9.18 -3.49 -14.34
CA ARG A 89 10.53 -3.43 -13.76
C ARG A 89 10.62 -4.24 -12.47
N ALA A 90 11.66 -5.06 -12.37
CA ALA A 90 11.96 -5.85 -11.16
C ALA A 90 13.46 -5.95 -10.98
N GLU A 91 14.00 -5.18 -10.05
CA GLU A 91 15.43 -5.12 -9.69
C GLU A 91 15.58 -5.45 -8.21
N SER A 92 15.61 -6.74 -7.91
CA SER A 92 15.64 -7.24 -6.53
C SER A 92 16.93 -6.83 -5.80
N PRO A 93 16.83 -6.39 -4.54
CA PRO A 93 15.63 -6.14 -3.74
C PRO A 93 15.20 -4.66 -3.75
N HIS A 94 15.51 -3.87 -4.77
CA HIS A 94 15.51 -2.41 -4.72
C HIS A 94 14.37 -1.72 -5.48
N VAL A 95 13.93 -2.27 -6.62
CA VAL A 95 12.91 -1.61 -7.46
C VAL A 95 11.92 -2.63 -7.99
N LEU A 96 10.63 -2.35 -7.77
CA LEU A 96 9.52 -3.07 -8.35
C LEU A 96 8.55 -2.06 -8.97
N GLU A 97 8.24 -2.21 -10.27
CA GLU A 97 7.20 -1.45 -10.93
C GLU A 97 6.20 -2.40 -11.59
N HIS A 98 4.94 -2.19 -11.29
CA HIS A 98 3.87 -2.99 -11.88
C HIS A 98 2.58 -2.19 -12.04
N ALA A 99 1.70 -2.65 -12.92
CA ALA A 99 0.37 -2.12 -13.07
C ALA A 99 -0.52 -2.47 -11.87
N TRP A 100 -1.49 -1.61 -11.56
CA TRP A 100 -2.65 -1.87 -10.72
C TRP A 100 -3.89 -1.38 -11.49
N GLY A 101 -4.35 -2.23 -12.42
CA GLY A 101 -5.31 -1.84 -13.43
C GLY A 101 -4.75 -0.73 -14.32
N GLU A 102 -5.39 0.46 -14.31
CA GLU A 102 -4.95 1.63 -15.06
C GLU A 102 -3.87 2.46 -14.33
N ASP A 103 -3.63 2.17 -13.05
CA ASP A 103 -2.61 2.82 -12.24
C ASP A 103 -1.27 2.10 -12.34
N VAL A 104 -0.21 2.78 -11.91
CA VAL A 104 1.14 2.23 -11.80
C VAL A 104 1.63 2.39 -10.38
N LEU A 105 2.15 1.31 -9.82
CA LEU A 105 2.85 1.28 -8.55
C LEU A 105 4.35 1.11 -8.79
N LEU A 106 5.14 2.10 -8.40
CA LEU A 106 6.60 2.02 -8.38
C LEU A 106 7.06 2.02 -6.93
N TRP A 107 7.63 0.91 -6.50
CA TRP A 107 8.22 0.69 -5.20
C TRP A 107 9.74 0.83 -5.28
N THR A 108 10.31 1.69 -4.46
CA THR A 108 11.77 1.84 -4.32
C THR A 108 12.16 1.50 -2.88
N ILE A 109 13.15 0.64 -2.72
CA ILE A 109 13.64 0.11 -1.45
C ILE A 109 15.09 0.52 -1.29
N GLU A 110 15.37 1.34 -0.29
CA GLU A 110 16.71 1.86 0.01
C GLU A 110 17.14 1.43 1.40
N GLU A 111 18.34 0.86 1.52
CA GLU A 111 18.93 0.53 2.82
C GLU A 111 19.31 1.81 3.57
N THR A 112 19.07 1.83 4.87
CA THR A 112 19.44 2.91 5.79
C THR A 112 20.17 2.35 7.00
N ASP A 113 20.81 3.21 7.79
CA ASP A 113 21.50 2.79 9.02
C ASP A 113 20.55 2.13 10.05
N ALA A 114 19.25 2.42 9.97
CA ALA A 114 18.23 1.92 10.90
C ALA A 114 17.35 0.80 10.32
N GLY A 115 17.57 0.41 9.07
CA GLY A 115 16.75 -0.58 8.37
C GLY A 115 16.55 -0.24 6.90
N THR A 116 15.32 0.07 6.51
CA THR A 116 14.97 0.28 5.09
C THR A 116 13.98 1.42 4.93
N ARG A 117 14.22 2.27 3.94
CA ARG A 117 13.23 3.24 3.46
C ARG A 117 12.49 2.69 2.25
N LEU A 118 11.19 2.61 2.36
CA LEU A 118 10.28 2.28 1.28
C LEU A 118 9.64 3.55 0.74
N THR A 119 9.76 3.77 -0.56
CA THR A 119 9.06 4.83 -1.27
C THR A 119 8.11 4.20 -2.29
N LEU A 120 6.82 4.49 -2.16
CA LEU A 120 5.81 4.17 -3.16
C LEU A 120 5.51 5.43 -3.98
N ARG A 121 5.58 5.30 -5.31
CA ARG A 121 4.97 6.24 -6.24
C ARG A 121 3.77 5.55 -6.89
N HIS A 122 2.59 6.12 -6.68
CA HIS A 122 1.31 5.59 -7.18
C HIS A 122 0.67 6.64 -8.09
N THR A 123 0.37 6.29 -9.33
CA THR A 123 -0.39 7.18 -10.22
C THR A 123 -1.87 7.17 -9.82
N VAL A 124 -2.49 8.33 -9.78
CA VAL A 124 -3.89 8.51 -9.37
C VAL A 124 -4.57 9.54 -10.28
N ASP A 125 -5.90 9.59 -10.27
CA ASP A 125 -6.67 10.46 -11.17
C ASP A 125 -6.49 11.95 -10.83
N ASP A 126 -6.54 12.29 -9.54
CA ASP A 126 -6.43 13.67 -9.07
C ASP A 126 -5.79 13.76 -7.68
N GLN A 127 -5.55 14.98 -7.21
CA GLN A 127 -4.93 15.24 -5.91
C GLN A 127 -5.80 14.79 -4.72
N ARG A 128 -7.12 14.82 -4.84
CA ARG A 128 -8.03 14.35 -3.78
C ARG A 128 -7.97 12.83 -3.66
N THR A 129 -7.89 12.13 -4.79
CA THR A 129 -7.68 10.68 -4.84
C THR A 129 -6.33 10.32 -4.20
N ALA A 130 -5.30 11.15 -4.36
CA ALA A 130 -4.00 10.93 -3.70
C ALA A 130 -4.12 10.90 -2.17
N ALA A 131 -4.92 11.78 -1.55
CA ALA A 131 -5.12 11.80 -0.10
C ALA A 131 -5.82 10.53 0.40
N MET A 132 -6.89 10.12 -0.28
CA MET A 132 -7.63 8.88 -0.01
C MET A 132 -6.73 7.65 -0.13
N THR A 133 -5.93 7.59 -1.20
CA THR A 133 -4.98 6.50 -1.47
C THR A 133 -3.87 6.45 -0.43
N ALA A 134 -3.36 7.61 0.03
CA ALA A 134 -2.37 7.69 1.10
C ALA A 134 -2.90 7.09 2.42
N ALA A 135 -4.17 7.35 2.77
CA ALA A 135 -4.80 6.75 3.94
C ALA A 135 -4.89 5.22 3.83
N GLY A 136 -5.22 4.69 2.65
CA GLY A 136 -5.22 3.25 2.40
C GLY A 136 -3.84 2.62 2.54
N TRP A 137 -2.82 3.18 1.87
CA TRP A 137 -1.45 2.68 1.96
C TRP A 137 -0.85 2.81 3.36
N HIS A 138 -1.22 3.85 4.13
CA HIS A 138 -0.79 3.96 5.52
C HIS A 138 -1.17 2.71 6.30
N MET A 139 -2.44 2.32 6.25
CA MET A 139 -2.94 1.15 6.98
C MET A 139 -2.36 -0.16 6.44
N CYS A 140 -2.31 -0.33 5.13
CA CYS A 140 -1.71 -1.52 4.53
C CYS A 140 -0.24 -1.69 4.95
N LEU A 141 0.54 -0.61 4.96
CA LEU A 141 1.95 -0.68 5.33
C LEU A 141 2.18 -0.80 6.85
N ASP A 142 1.24 -0.34 7.70
CA ASP A 142 1.25 -0.66 9.14
C ASP A 142 1.01 -2.16 9.36
N VAL A 143 0.10 -2.77 8.60
CA VAL A 143 -0.15 -4.22 8.64
C VAL A 143 1.04 -5.01 8.10
N ALA A 144 1.70 -4.52 7.03
CA ALA A 144 2.93 -5.12 6.52
C ALA A 144 4.05 -5.12 7.56
N ASP A 145 4.20 -4.04 8.32
CA ASP A 145 5.17 -3.95 9.41
C ASP A 145 4.90 -4.99 10.50
N SER A 146 3.63 -5.12 10.91
CA SER A 146 3.21 -6.17 11.86
C SER A 146 3.49 -7.59 11.34
N LEU A 147 3.29 -7.84 10.05
CA LEU A 147 3.63 -9.11 9.41
C LEU A 147 5.14 -9.38 9.49
N LEU A 148 5.95 -8.40 9.15
CA LEU A 148 7.41 -8.49 9.19
C LEU A 148 7.94 -8.67 10.62
N GLU A 149 7.28 -8.11 11.63
CA GLU A 149 7.53 -8.33 13.04
C GLU A 149 7.08 -9.72 13.55
N ARG A 150 6.55 -10.58 12.65
CA ARG A 150 5.99 -11.91 12.97
C ARG A 150 4.79 -11.85 13.91
N ASN A 151 4.04 -10.78 13.83
CA ASN A 151 2.78 -10.56 14.56
C ASN A 151 1.66 -10.20 13.57
N PRO A 152 1.30 -11.08 12.62
CA PRO A 152 0.34 -10.78 11.58
C PRO A 152 -1.05 -10.48 12.18
N ILE A 153 -1.67 -9.43 11.69
CA ILE A 153 -3.04 -9.03 12.09
C ILE A 153 -4.06 -9.18 10.96
N GLY A 154 -3.59 -9.60 9.79
CA GLY A 154 -4.39 -9.73 8.57
C GLY A 154 -4.74 -8.39 7.93
N PRO A 155 -5.09 -8.36 6.64
CA PRO A 155 -5.31 -7.13 5.89
C PRO A 155 -6.49 -6.33 6.46
N ILE A 156 -6.34 -5.00 6.52
CA ILE A 156 -7.37 -4.04 6.91
C ILE A 156 -7.64 -3.17 5.68
N VAL A 157 -8.62 -3.58 4.87
CA VAL A 157 -8.87 -3.02 3.53
C VAL A 157 -10.36 -2.83 3.28
N GLY A 158 -10.71 -2.10 2.23
CA GLY A 158 -12.09 -1.86 1.82
C GLY A 158 -12.93 -1.20 2.92
N ALA A 159 -14.19 -1.60 3.02
CA ALA A 159 -15.14 -1.03 4.00
C ALA A 159 -14.71 -1.28 5.45
N GLU A 160 -13.96 -2.36 5.73
CA GLU A 160 -13.49 -2.67 7.09
C GLU A 160 -12.51 -1.63 7.61
N ALA A 161 -11.72 -1.00 6.75
CA ALA A 161 -10.76 0.05 7.12
C ALA A 161 -11.42 1.22 7.87
N MET A 162 -12.71 1.48 7.63
CA MET A 162 -13.49 2.50 8.32
C MET A 162 -13.58 2.26 9.83
N ASN A 163 -13.52 0.99 10.28
CA ASN A 163 -13.58 0.63 11.69
C ASN A 163 -12.25 0.85 12.43
N TYR A 164 -11.18 1.14 11.67
CA TYR A 164 -9.80 1.21 12.17
C TYR A 164 -9.14 2.59 11.97
N GLY A 165 -9.94 3.65 11.73
CA GLY A 165 -9.42 5.03 11.66
C GLY A 165 -9.05 5.51 10.25
N TRP A 166 -9.49 4.84 9.19
CA TRP A 166 -9.23 5.27 7.81
C TRP A 166 -9.79 6.67 7.52
N ARG A 167 -10.98 7.01 8.05
CA ARG A 167 -11.61 8.32 7.82
C ARG A 167 -10.75 9.45 8.38
N GLU A 168 -10.28 9.31 9.59
CA GLU A 168 -9.40 10.28 10.25
C GLU A 168 -8.08 10.43 9.50
N LEU A 169 -7.50 9.33 9.00
CA LEU A 169 -6.30 9.39 8.16
C LEU A 169 -6.57 10.14 6.84
N ASN A 170 -7.69 9.86 6.18
CA ASN A 170 -8.06 10.55 4.94
C ASN A 170 -8.23 12.06 5.17
N GLU A 171 -8.88 12.49 6.26
CA GLU A 171 -9.01 13.89 6.64
C GLU A 171 -7.63 14.53 6.87
N GLN A 172 -6.76 13.90 7.63
CA GLN A 172 -5.42 14.40 7.95
C GLN A 172 -4.51 14.48 6.72
N TYR A 173 -4.55 13.49 5.81
CA TYR A 173 -3.80 13.54 4.56
C TYR A 173 -4.39 14.56 3.59
N SER A 174 -5.70 14.75 3.58
CA SER A 174 -6.35 15.81 2.78
C SER A 174 -5.93 17.19 3.25
N GLU A 175 -5.90 17.44 4.56
CA GLU A 175 -5.37 18.69 5.15
C GLU A 175 -3.90 18.90 4.75
N ARG A 176 -3.06 17.87 4.86
CA ARG A 176 -1.64 17.94 4.48
C ARG A 176 -1.42 18.27 3.02
N LEU A 177 -2.25 17.74 2.13
CA LEU A 177 -2.19 17.98 0.69
C LEU A 177 -2.98 19.22 0.25
N GLY A 178 -3.70 19.88 1.16
CA GLY A 178 -4.49 21.10 0.87
C GLY A 178 -5.70 20.83 0.00
N VAL A 179 -6.38 19.71 0.17
CA VAL A 179 -7.57 19.29 -0.58
C VAL A 179 -8.74 18.95 0.33
N GLU A 180 -9.95 18.98 -0.20
CA GLU A 180 -11.13 18.47 0.50
C GLU A 180 -11.15 16.94 0.51
N PRO A 181 -11.44 16.28 1.64
CA PRO A 181 -11.50 14.84 1.71
C PRO A 181 -12.64 14.28 0.85
N ILE A 182 -12.38 13.15 0.19
CA ILE A 182 -13.40 12.36 -0.50
C ILE A 182 -14.07 11.43 0.51
N ASP A 183 -15.40 11.43 0.56
CA ASP A 183 -16.16 10.41 1.28
C ASP A 183 -16.45 9.26 0.32
N PRO A 184 -15.85 8.08 0.51
CA PRO A 184 -16.02 6.94 -0.38
C PRO A 184 -17.43 6.32 -0.30
N THR A 185 -18.23 6.68 0.71
CA THR A 185 -19.60 6.18 0.87
C THR A 185 -20.63 6.94 0.03
N LEU A 186 -20.21 8.05 -0.58
CA LEU A 186 -21.07 8.93 -1.40
C LEU A 186 -20.95 8.67 -2.92
N ARG A 187 -20.37 7.53 -3.33
CA ARG A 187 -20.28 7.12 -4.74
C ARG A 187 -21.36 6.12 -5.13
#